data_d492f25ad21012cf92a6386be713c0b9
#
_entry.id   d492f25ad21012cf92a6386be713c0b9
#
_cell.length_a   1.000
_cell.length_b   1.000
_cell.length_c   1.000
_cell.angle_alpha   90.00
_cell.angle_beta   90.00
_cell.angle_gamma   90.00
#
_symmetry.space_group_name_H-M   'P 1'
#
loop_
_entity.id
_entity.type
_entity.pdbx_description
1 polymer ?
#
loop_
_entity_poly.entity_id
_entity_poly.type
_entity_poly.pdbx_seq_one_letter_code
_entity_poly.pdbx_strand_id
1 'polypeptide(L)'
;MKKISLFPLLAATTVSQMMFSSCSSEQEKEQPNFVLIFCDDMGYGDLGCYGNPTIHTPNIDRMASEGMKFTQFYVGASVSTPSRSALMTGRLPVRNGLYGDKRDVLFPDSKAGLGQDEVTVAKLLQQNGYATACVGKWHLGHFSPYLPTDHGFDDFFGIPYSNDMRPASLMRGDSVLEIKPEQGELTRRYTEYAVDYIKKNKNRPFFLYLAHTFPHTPLHTNERFEGRSNRGLYGDVVEELDWSVGEVLKALKENGLDENTLVIFTSDNGPWLVQRLNGGSAGALRQGKSTCWEGGLRVPAVFRMPGRIAPCTQQGMMATMDILPTFLNMAGDRKSTRL
;
A
#
# COMPACT_ATOMS: atom_id res chain seq x y z
N MET A 1 -62.18 14.16 82.55
CA MET A 1 -61.38 14.94 81.58
C MET A 1 -60.00 14.30 81.50
N LYS A 2 -59.76 13.44 80.51
CA LYS A 2 -58.45 12.81 80.27
C LYS A 2 -58.03 13.17 78.89
N LYS A 3 -56.90 13.86 78.77
CA LYS A 3 -56.26 14.21 77.48
C LYS A 3 -55.51 12.96 76.95
N ILE A 4 -55.85 12.56 75.73
CA ILE A 4 -55.17 11.52 75.00
C ILE A 4 -54.15 12.27 74.02
N SER A 5 -52.88 11.96 74.23
CA SER A 5 -51.78 12.45 73.38
C SER A 5 -51.57 11.47 72.23
N LEU A 6 -51.70 11.93 70.98
CA LEU A 6 -51.33 11.18 69.80
C LEU A 6 -49.87 11.53 69.40
N PHE A 7 -48.98 10.52 69.36
CA PHE A 7 -47.71 10.59 68.73
C PHE A 7 -47.82 10.20 67.24
N PRO A 8 -47.31 10.91 66.32
CA PRO A 8 -47.20 10.42 64.95
C PRO A 8 -45.91 9.63 64.75
N LEU A 9 -46.08 8.41 64.23
CA LEU A 9 -45.02 7.51 63.80
C LEU A 9 -44.44 8.00 62.49
N LEU A 10 -43.17 8.46 62.49
CA LEU A 10 -42.44 8.83 61.29
C LEU A 10 -41.84 7.57 60.69
N ALA A 11 -42.40 7.06 59.59
CA ALA A 11 -41.83 6.02 58.80
C ALA A 11 -40.74 6.60 57.83
N ALA A 12 -39.49 6.35 58.15
CA ALA A 12 -38.38 6.69 57.25
C ALA A 12 -38.24 5.63 56.15
N THR A 13 -38.73 5.96 54.97
CA THR A 13 -38.43 5.17 53.74
C THR A 13 -37.08 5.56 53.20
N THR A 14 -36.08 4.74 53.44
CA THR A 14 -34.77 4.84 52.75
C THR A 14 -34.90 4.33 51.31
N VAL A 15 -34.98 5.24 50.36
CA VAL A 15 -34.86 4.93 48.94
C VAL A 15 -33.37 4.72 48.62
N SER A 16 -32.98 3.46 48.50
CA SER A 16 -31.67 3.07 48.01
C SER A 16 -31.61 3.35 46.51
N GLN A 17 -31.00 4.46 46.09
CA GLN A 17 -30.65 4.73 44.71
C GLN A 17 -29.50 3.81 44.31
N MET A 18 -29.81 2.69 43.67
CA MET A 18 -28.83 1.96 42.88
C MET A 18 -28.43 2.80 41.65
N MET A 19 -27.29 3.49 41.75
CA MET A 19 -26.62 4.04 40.59
C MET A 19 -26.11 2.87 39.73
N PHE A 20 -26.85 2.53 38.69
CA PHE A 20 -26.34 1.75 37.60
C PHE A 20 -25.33 2.67 36.86
N SER A 21 -24.03 2.58 37.22
CA SER A 21 -22.96 3.03 36.37
C SER A 21 -22.99 2.15 35.13
N SER A 22 -23.68 2.59 34.09
CA SER A 22 -23.53 2.09 32.75
C SER A 22 -22.11 2.51 32.27
N CYS A 23 -21.10 1.69 32.62
CA CYS A 23 -19.86 1.70 31.86
C CYS A 23 -20.18 1.13 30.49
N SER A 24 -20.60 1.99 29.57
CA SER A 24 -20.40 1.71 28.16
C SER A 24 -18.88 1.72 27.96
N SER A 25 -18.26 0.55 28.03
CA SER A 25 -16.94 0.38 27.43
C SER A 25 -17.14 0.71 25.94
N GLU A 26 -16.80 1.93 25.53
CA GLU A 26 -16.39 2.15 24.14
C GLU A 26 -15.27 1.15 23.94
N GLN A 27 -15.55 0.04 23.24
CA GLN A 27 -14.50 -0.82 22.72
C GLN A 27 -13.61 0.13 21.92
N GLU A 28 -12.40 0.40 22.43
CA GLU A 28 -11.37 1.07 21.64
C GLU A 28 -11.32 0.29 20.33
N LYS A 29 -11.72 0.96 19.25
CA LYS A 29 -11.71 0.36 17.93
C LYS A 29 -10.26 0.02 17.62
N GLU A 30 -9.97 -1.27 17.57
CA GLU A 30 -8.63 -1.77 17.25
C GLU A 30 -8.14 -1.10 15.96
N GLN A 31 -6.96 -0.46 16.02
CA GLN A 31 -6.38 0.23 14.87
C GLN A 31 -6.14 -0.78 13.75
N PRO A 32 -6.63 -0.53 12.52
CA PRO A 32 -6.46 -1.45 11.41
C PRO A 32 -5.02 -1.52 10.94
N ASN A 33 -4.58 -2.65 10.43
CA ASN A 33 -3.34 -2.76 9.69
C ASN A 33 -3.52 -2.24 8.25
N PHE A 34 -2.41 -1.84 7.63
CA PHE A 34 -2.36 -1.41 6.24
C PHE A 34 -1.31 -2.20 5.47
N VAL A 35 -1.72 -2.78 4.35
CA VAL A 35 -0.83 -3.41 3.37
C VAL A 35 -1.06 -2.74 2.03
N LEU A 36 -0.05 -2.06 1.51
CA LEU A 36 -0.06 -1.43 0.21
C LEU A 36 0.87 -2.19 -0.73
N ILE A 37 0.29 -2.97 -1.65
CA ILE A 37 0.99 -3.70 -2.71
C ILE A 37 1.04 -2.81 -3.94
N PHE A 38 2.25 -2.41 -4.34
CA PHE A 38 2.48 -1.40 -5.34
C PHE A 38 3.40 -1.93 -6.44
N CYS A 39 2.87 -2.07 -7.64
CA CYS A 39 3.63 -2.56 -8.79
C CYS A 39 4.33 -1.42 -9.54
N ASP A 40 5.25 -1.77 -10.41
CA ASP A 40 6.05 -0.86 -11.23
C ASP A 40 5.72 -1.06 -12.71
N ASP A 41 5.13 -0.06 -13.37
CA ASP A 41 4.71 -0.10 -14.78
C ASP A 41 3.53 -1.07 -15.10
N MET A 42 2.71 -1.45 -14.15
CA MET A 42 1.57 -2.32 -14.44
C MET A 42 0.43 -1.54 -15.10
N GLY A 43 -0.01 -2.00 -16.25
CA GLY A 43 -1.07 -1.39 -17.02
C GLY A 43 -2.48 -1.67 -16.53
N TYR A 44 -3.40 -0.77 -16.85
CA TYR A 44 -4.83 -0.91 -16.52
C TYR A 44 -5.44 -2.21 -17.07
N GLY A 45 -4.98 -2.69 -18.22
CA GLY A 45 -5.47 -3.89 -18.89
C GLY A 45 -4.67 -5.16 -18.62
N ASP A 46 -3.82 -5.20 -17.58
CA ASP A 46 -2.95 -6.37 -17.34
C ASP A 46 -3.57 -7.44 -16.44
N LEU A 47 -4.67 -7.15 -15.74
CA LEU A 47 -5.30 -8.05 -14.78
C LEU A 47 -6.59 -8.69 -15.31
N GLY A 48 -6.89 -9.92 -14.90
CA GLY A 48 -8.12 -10.63 -15.27
C GLY A 48 -9.38 -9.85 -14.90
N CYS A 49 -9.46 -9.30 -13.67
CA CYS A 49 -10.58 -8.48 -13.23
C CYS A 49 -10.74 -7.13 -13.99
N TYR A 50 -9.73 -6.74 -14.78
CA TYR A 50 -9.79 -5.61 -15.71
C TYR A 50 -9.91 -6.04 -17.19
N GLY A 51 -10.16 -7.34 -17.44
CA GLY A 51 -10.48 -7.87 -18.75
C GLY A 51 -9.30 -8.43 -19.54
N ASN A 52 -8.15 -8.71 -18.92
CA ASN A 52 -7.05 -9.38 -19.61
C ASN A 52 -7.40 -10.85 -19.87
N PRO A 53 -7.37 -11.32 -21.14
CA PRO A 53 -7.75 -12.69 -21.46
C PRO A 53 -6.56 -13.70 -21.41
N THR A 54 -5.33 -13.24 -21.26
CA THR A 54 -4.11 -14.04 -21.48
C THR A 54 -3.19 -14.13 -20.26
N ILE A 55 -3.39 -13.29 -19.26
CA ILE A 55 -2.64 -13.31 -18.00
C ILE A 55 -3.58 -13.76 -16.89
N HIS A 56 -3.19 -14.76 -16.12
CA HIS A 56 -4.01 -15.32 -15.05
C HIS A 56 -3.65 -14.70 -13.70
N THR A 57 -4.60 -13.93 -13.13
CA THR A 57 -4.43 -13.25 -11.85
C THR A 57 -5.48 -13.63 -10.81
N PRO A 58 -5.61 -14.95 -10.47
CA PRO A 58 -6.72 -15.45 -9.66
C PRO A 58 -6.76 -14.89 -8.23
N ASN A 59 -5.62 -14.52 -7.65
CA ASN A 59 -5.56 -13.95 -6.30
C ASN A 59 -6.01 -12.49 -6.28
N ILE A 60 -5.58 -11.69 -7.26
CA ILE A 60 -6.01 -10.29 -7.44
C ILE A 60 -7.48 -10.25 -7.87
N ASP A 61 -7.91 -11.16 -8.76
CA ASP A 61 -9.30 -11.26 -9.19
C ASP A 61 -10.24 -11.62 -8.02
N ARG A 62 -9.80 -12.55 -7.15
CA ARG A 62 -10.50 -12.86 -5.90
C ARG A 62 -10.55 -11.64 -4.97
N MET A 63 -9.41 -10.95 -4.79
CA MET A 63 -9.34 -9.72 -4.00
C MET A 63 -10.34 -8.67 -4.52
N ALA A 64 -10.49 -8.53 -5.85
CA ALA A 64 -11.47 -7.64 -6.47
C ALA A 64 -12.91 -8.10 -6.24
N SER A 65 -13.17 -9.42 -6.25
CA SER A 65 -14.52 -9.97 -6.01
C SER A 65 -14.94 -9.91 -4.54
N GLU A 66 -13.98 -9.88 -3.61
CA GLU A 66 -14.19 -9.77 -2.16
C GLU A 66 -14.14 -8.33 -1.65
N GLY A 67 -13.77 -7.37 -2.50
CA GLY A 67 -13.53 -5.98 -2.13
C GLY A 67 -14.04 -4.97 -3.14
N MET A 68 -13.38 -3.82 -3.23
CA MET A 68 -13.74 -2.71 -4.09
C MET A 68 -12.75 -2.59 -5.25
N LYS A 69 -13.24 -2.75 -6.48
CA LYS A 69 -12.48 -2.51 -7.71
C LYS A 69 -12.75 -1.10 -8.22
N PHE A 70 -11.72 -0.32 -8.47
CA PHE A 70 -11.84 1.04 -8.99
C PHE A 70 -11.74 1.07 -10.51
N THR A 71 -12.64 1.79 -11.17
CA THR A 71 -12.55 2.05 -12.61
C THR A 71 -11.83 3.36 -12.93
N GLN A 72 -11.69 4.27 -11.95
CA GLN A 72 -11.07 5.58 -12.10
C GLN A 72 -10.11 5.87 -10.95
N PHE A 73 -8.99 5.14 -10.92
CA PHE A 73 -7.92 5.34 -9.94
C PHE A 73 -6.69 5.92 -10.61
N TYR A 74 -6.19 7.04 -10.11
CA TYR A 74 -5.15 7.82 -10.74
C TYR A 74 -3.89 7.92 -9.88
N VAL A 75 -2.75 8.06 -10.56
CA VAL A 75 -1.45 8.32 -9.94
C VAL A 75 -1.05 9.78 -10.09
N GLY A 76 -0.16 10.26 -9.22
CA GLY A 76 0.30 11.65 -9.22
C GLY A 76 1.17 12.04 -10.43
N ALA A 77 1.71 11.06 -11.13
CA ALA A 77 2.50 11.25 -12.35
C ALA A 77 2.63 9.94 -13.12
N SER A 78 2.94 10.00 -14.41
CA SER A 78 3.08 8.82 -15.29
C SER A 78 4.48 8.19 -15.30
N VAL A 79 5.31 8.46 -14.27
CA VAL A 79 6.64 7.88 -14.06
C VAL A 79 6.94 7.73 -12.58
N SER A 80 7.85 6.80 -12.24
CA SER A 80 8.02 6.27 -10.88
C SER A 80 8.33 7.30 -9.78
N THR A 81 9.41 8.09 -9.90
CA THR A 81 9.82 9.01 -8.80
C THR A 81 8.72 9.99 -8.41
N PRO A 82 8.15 10.79 -9.33
CA PRO A 82 7.10 11.73 -8.95
C PRO A 82 5.82 11.03 -8.48
N SER A 83 5.44 9.89 -9.07
CA SER A 83 4.27 9.13 -8.62
C SER A 83 4.44 8.60 -7.20
N ARG A 84 5.61 8.01 -6.88
CA ARG A 84 5.91 7.49 -5.53
C ARG A 84 6.02 8.63 -4.51
N SER A 85 6.55 9.80 -4.89
CA SER A 85 6.58 10.95 -4.00
C SER A 85 5.17 11.47 -3.66
N ALA A 86 4.27 11.50 -4.66
CA ALA A 86 2.88 11.87 -4.45
C ALA A 86 2.14 10.89 -3.53
N LEU A 87 2.33 9.58 -3.73
CA LEU A 87 1.79 8.54 -2.86
C LEU A 87 2.25 8.71 -1.40
N MET A 88 3.55 8.89 -1.19
CA MET A 88 4.12 8.97 0.16
C MET A 88 3.69 10.24 0.91
N THR A 89 3.55 11.37 0.21
CA THR A 89 3.29 12.69 0.84
C THR A 89 1.83 13.14 0.77
N GLY A 90 0.98 12.48 -0.02
CA GLY A 90 -0.38 12.96 -0.29
C GLY A 90 -0.41 14.29 -1.07
N ARG A 91 0.70 14.69 -1.72
CA ARG A 91 0.87 15.99 -2.38
C ARG A 91 1.25 15.80 -3.84
N LEU A 92 0.82 16.73 -4.68
CA LEU A 92 1.26 16.77 -6.07
C LEU A 92 2.81 16.87 -6.15
N PRO A 93 3.48 16.14 -7.06
CA PRO A 93 4.94 16.11 -7.15
C PRO A 93 5.59 17.48 -7.33
N VAL A 94 4.91 18.41 -8.01
CA VAL A 94 5.39 19.79 -8.18
C VAL A 94 5.54 20.53 -6.84
N ARG A 95 4.82 20.08 -5.80
CA ARG A 95 4.88 20.72 -4.47
C ARG A 95 5.96 20.13 -3.57
N ASN A 96 6.42 18.92 -3.83
CA ASN A 96 7.50 18.27 -3.07
C ASN A 96 8.85 18.26 -3.83
N GLY A 97 8.91 18.93 -5.00
CA GLY A 97 10.13 19.11 -5.77
C GLY A 97 10.58 17.92 -6.62
N LEU A 98 9.87 16.79 -6.57
CA LEU A 98 10.22 15.56 -7.31
C LEU A 98 9.34 15.36 -8.56
N TYR A 99 9.11 16.40 -9.35
CA TYR A 99 8.28 16.28 -10.56
C TYR A 99 9.06 16.13 -11.88
N GLY A 100 10.39 16.18 -11.82
CA GLY A 100 11.26 15.93 -12.95
C GLY A 100 11.37 17.11 -13.95
N ASP A 101 12.25 18.07 -13.67
CA ASP A 101 12.49 19.20 -14.57
C ASP A 101 13.48 18.88 -15.71
N LYS A 102 14.52 18.11 -15.39
CA LYS A 102 15.59 17.72 -16.33
C LYS A 102 15.62 16.23 -16.61
N ARG A 103 15.17 15.42 -15.65
CA ARG A 103 15.07 13.97 -15.73
C ARG A 103 13.73 13.54 -15.12
N ASP A 104 13.06 12.63 -15.78
CA ASP A 104 11.72 12.17 -15.36
C ASP A 104 11.74 11.48 -14.00
N VAL A 105 12.86 10.86 -13.64
CA VAL A 105 13.05 10.10 -12.38
C VAL A 105 14.45 10.34 -11.81
N LEU A 106 14.66 9.95 -10.55
CA LEU A 106 15.99 9.92 -9.95
C LEU A 106 16.82 8.76 -10.51
N PHE A 107 18.12 8.99 -10.65
CA PHE A 107 19.11 8.03 -11.13
C PHE A 107 20.21 7.81 -10.06
N PRO A 108 21.08 6.79 -10.22
CA PRO A 108 22.18 6.53 -9.28
C PRO A 108 23.18 7.66 -9.07
N ASP A 109 23.26 8.61 -10.00
CA ASP A 109 24.08 9.81 -9.90
C ASP A 109 23.35 11.02 -9.29
N SER A 110 22.09 10.90 -8.95
CA SER A 110 21.28 11.96 -8.34
C SER A 110 21.83 12.29 -6.93
N LYS A 111 21.95 13.58 -6.65
CA LYS A 111 22.44 14.09 -5.35
C LYS A 111 21.32 14.48 -4.39
N ALA A 112 20.06 14.31 -4.81
CA ALA A 112 18.87 14.65 -4.06
C ALA A 112 17.91 13.47 -4.01
N GLY A 113 16.92 13.57 -3.14
CA GLY A 113 15.80 12.66 -2.98
C GLY A 113 14.60 13.39 -2.39
N LEU A 114 13.67 12.66 -1.81
CA LEU A 114 12.54 13.24 -1.10
C LEU A 114 13.06 14.11 0.06
N GLY A 115 12.62 15.37 0.12
CA GLY A 115 13.07 16.31 1.15
C GLY A 115 12.72 15.83 2.57
N GLN A 116 13.58 16.13 3.55
CA GLN A 116 13.35 15.74 4.95
C GLN A 116 12.22 16.51 5.63
N ASP A 117 11.85 17.66 5.08
CA ASP A 117 10.69 18.46 5.49
C ASP A 117 9.37 17.88 4.99
N GLU A 118 9.41 16.96 4.02
CA GLU A 118 8.22 16.26 3.55
C GLU A 118 7.76 15.22 4.57
N VAL A 119 6.48 15.31 4.91
CA VAL A 119 5.84 14.40 5.85
C VAL A 119 5.22 13.25 5.07
N THR A 120 5.69 12.04 5.33
CA THR A 120 5.20 10.83 4.64
C THR A 120 4.09 10.13 5.42
N VAL A 121 3.30 9.33 4.72
CA VAL A 121 2.32 8.43 5.33
C VAL A 121 2.96 7.49 6.36
N ALA A 122 4.17 6.99 6.07
CA ALA A 122 4.91 6.13 6.99
C ALA A 122 5.29 6.86 8.28
N LYS A 123 5.81 8.08 8.17
CA LYS A 123 6.18 8.91 9.33
C LYS A 123 4.98 9.21 10.24
N LEU A 124 3.82 9.54 9.64
CA LEU A 124 2.61 9.81 10.40
C LEU A 124 2.06 8.54 11.07
N LEU A 125 2.05 7.42 10.37
CA LEU A 125 1.63 6.15 10.96
C LEU A 125 2.59 5.69 12.07
N GLN A 126 3.90 5.84 11.89
CA GLN A 126 4.90 5.57 12.94
C GLN A 126 4.63 6.40 14.19
N GLN A 127 4.33 7.70 14.03
CA GLN A 127 3.97 8.60 15.14
C GLN A 127 2.66 8.19 15.84
N ASN A 128 1.79 7.46 15.13
CA ASN A 128 0.55 6.88 15.67
C ASN A 128 0.74 5.45 16.20
N GLY A 129 1.98 4.99 16.42
CA GLY A 129 2.30 3.70 17.05
C GLY A 129 2.34 2.50 16.11
N TYR A 130 2.26 2.71 14.80
CA TYR A 130 2.39 1.63 13.82
C TYR A 130 3.84 1.18 13.68
N ALA A 131 4.05 -0.14 13.55
CA ALA A 131 5.26 -0.66 12.95
C ALA A 131 5.22 -0.40 11.43
N THR A 132 6.33 0.05 10.84
CA THR A 132 6.35 0.45 9.43
C THR A 132 7.47 -0.24 8.67
N ALA A 133 7.16 -0.80 7.49
CA ALA A 133 8.17 -1.40 6.62
C ALA A 133 7.99 -1.01 5.17
N CYS A 134 9.11 -0.75 4.49
CA CYS A 134 9.23 -0.63 3.05
C CYS A 134 9.93 -1.87 2.52
N VAL A 135 9.26 -2.64 1.66
CA VAL A 135 9.82 -3.85 1.04
C VAL A 135 9.76 -3.70 -0.47
N GLY A 136 10.92 -3.70 -1.14
CA GLY A 136 11.02 -3.57 -2.58
C GLY A 136 11.62 -2.24 -3.07
N LYS A 137 11.08 -1.69 -4.16
CA LYS A 137 11.60 -0.49 -4.83
C LYS A 137 11.19 0.80 -4.11
N TRP A 138 12.18 1.64 -3.75
CA TRP A 138 11.94 2.95 -3.14
C TRP A 138 11.81 4.09 -4.16
N HIS A 139 12.85 4.37 -4.89
CA HIS A 139 12.98 5.36 -5.98
C HIS A 139 12.77 6.83 -5.57
N LEU A 140 13.01 7.16 -4.29
CA LEU A 140 12.92 8.53 -3.76
C LEU A 140 14.24 9.03 -3.13
N GLY A 141 15.35 8.35 -3.45
CA GLY A 141 16.71 8.62 -2.98
C GLY A 141 17.40 7.34 -2.50
N HIS A 142 18.75 7.33 -2.49
CA HIS A 142 19.51 6.09 -2.31
C HIS A 142 20.58 6.14 -1.23
N PHE A 143 20.67 7.24 -0.54
CA PHE A 143 21.56 7.45 0.60
C PHE A 143 20.88 8.36 1.62
N SER A 144 21.31 8.29 2.87
CA SER A 144 20.82 9.20 3.90
C SER A 144 21.15 10.66 3.54
N PRO A 145 20.22 11.59 3.67
CA PRO A 145 18.95 11.47 4.40
C PRO A 145 17.71 11.14 3.54
N TYR A 146 17.84 10.34 2.50
CA TYR A 146 16.76 10.09 1.52
C TYR A 146 16.31 8.63 1.46
N LEU A 147 16.77 7.78 2.39
CA LEU A 147 16.36 6.37 2.47
C LEU A 147 14.95 6.22 3.09
N PRO A 148 14.28 5.09 2.89
CA PRO A 148 12.99 4.81 3.56
C PRO A 148 13.04 5.01 5.08
N THR A 149 14.14 4.62 5.72
CA THR A 149 14.35 4.75 7.16
C THR A 149 14.46 6.21 7.63
N ASP A 150 14.87 7.14 6.77
CA ASP A 150 14.86 8.56 7.05
C ASP A 150 13.45 9.18 6.93
N HIS A 151 12.51 8.45 6.32
CA HIS A 151 11.16 8.90 5.99
C HIS A 151 10.05 8.14 6.74
N GLY A 152 10.37 7.56 7.90
CA GLY A 152 9.40 7.00 8.84
C GLY A 152 9.12 5.50 8.65
N PHE A 153 9.93 4.79 7.89
CA PHE A 153 9.93 3.33 7.91
C PHE A 153 10.91 2.80 8.94
N ASP A 154 10.45 1.93 9.84
CA ASP A 154 11.30 1.27 10.84
C ASP A 154 12.23 0.24 10.18
N ASP A 155 11.81 -0.33 9.06
CA ASP A 155 12.53 -1.39 8.36
C ASP A 155 12.48 -1.17 6.83
N PHE A 156 13.58 -1.46 6.17
CA PHE A 156 13.71 -1.42 4.71
C PHE A 156 14.44 -2.66 4.21
N PHE A 157 13.82 -3.34 3.24
CA PHE A 157 14.43 -4.44 2.50
C PHE A 157 14.08 -4.29 1.02
N GLY A 158 15.04 -3.91 0.16
CA GLY A 158 14.72 -3.68 -1.24
C GLY A 158 15.83 -3.00 -2.02
N ILE A 159 15.47 -2.46 -3.19
CA ILE A 159 16.37 -1.70 -4.04
C ILE A 159 16.05 -0.20 -3.98
N PRO A 160 17.07 0.67 -3.91
CA PRO A 160 16.84 2.12 -3.76
C PRO A 160 16.36 2.79 -5.03
N TYR A 161 16.54 2.15 -6.20
CA TYR A 161 16.16 2.63 -7.53
C TYR A 161 15.35 1.60 -8.31
N SER A 162 15.36 1.73 -9.65
CA SER A 162 14.81 0.74 -10.57
C SER A 162 15.83 -0.37 -10.88
N ASN A 163 15.33 -1.53 -11.27
CA ASN A 163 16.14 -2.73 -11.54
C ASN A 163 17.04 -2.63 -12.80
N ASP A 164 16.74 -1.71 -13.70
CA ASP A 164 17.57 -1.38 -14.88
C ASP A 164 18.74 -0.44 -14.56
N MET A 165 18.73 0.22 -13.41
CA MET A 165 19.76 1.14 -12.98
C MET A 165 20.92 0.40 -12.28
N ARG A 166 22.17 0.80 -12.57
CA ARG A 166 23.36 0.14 -12.02
C ARG A 166 24.10 1.04 -11.02
N PRO A 167 24.53 0.46 -9.87
CA PRO A 167 24.23 -0.89 -9.38
C PRO A 167 22.79 -0.98 -8.84
N ALA A 168 22.07 -2.07 -9.17
CA ALA A 168 20.76 -2.37 -8.60
C ALA A 168 20.94 -3.15 -7.28
N SER A 169 21.57 -2.51 -6.30
CA SER A 169 21.94 -3.17 -5.04
C SER A 169 20.73 -3.48 -4.17
N LEU A 170 20.66 -4.68 -3.62
CA LEU A 170 19.70 -5.04 -2.58
C LEU A 170 20.23 -4.55 -1.23
N MET A 171 19.39 -3.86 -0.51
CA MET A 171 19.70 -3.23 0.77
C MET A 171 18.82 -3.76 1.89
N ARG A 172 19.33 -3.63 3.13
CA ARG A 172 18.55 -3.73 4.35
C ARG A 172 18.88 -2.54 5.25
N GLY A 173 17.86 -1.72 5.55
CA GLY A 173 18.09 -0.42 6.18
C GLY A 173 18.98 0.46 5.29
N ASP A 174 20.11 0.89 5.82
CA ASP A 174 21.14 1.69 5.15
C ASP A 174 22.30 0.85 4.56
N SER A 175 22.27 -0.46 4.78
CA SER A 175 23.38 -1.35 4.45
C SER A 175 23.11 -2.14 3.17
N VAL A 176 24.13 -2.22 2.30
CA VAL A 176 24.08 -3.04 1.08
C VAL A 176 24.30 -4.51 1.43
N LEU A 177 23.33 -5.37 1.11
CA LEU A 177 23.45 -6.82 1.26
C LEU A 177 24.10 -7.47 0.05
N GLU A 178 23.66 -7.07 -1.16
CA GLU A 178 24.12 -7.62 -2.43
C GLU A 178 24.23 -6.50 -3.46
N ILE A 179 25.37 -6.41 -4.16
CA ILE A 179 25.57 -5.38 -5.18
C ILE A 179 24.82 -5.74 -6.48
N LYS A 180 24.69 -7.01 -6.80
CA LYS A 180 24.02 -7.53 -7.99
C LYS A 180 23.14 -8.72 -7.62
N PRO A 181 21.99 -8.50 -6.99
CA PRO A 181 21.08 -9.59 -6.65
C PRO A 181 20.58 -10.28 -7.92
N GLU A 182 20.30 -11.58 -7.80
CA GLU A 182 19.58 -12.32 -8.83
C GLU A 182 18.17 -11.76 -8.96
N GLN A 183 17.87 -11.12 -10.09
CA GLN A 183 16.64 -10.36 -10.26
C GLN A 183 15.38 -11.26 -10.33
N GLY A 184 15.50 -12.46 -10.86
CA GLY A 184 14.40 -13.45 -10.87
C GLY A 184 13.95 -13.87 -9.48
N GLU A 185 14.79 -13.65 -8.47
CA GLU A 185 14.47 -13.96 -7.07
C GLU A 185 13.86 -12.79 -6.28
N LEU A 186 13.81 -11.59 -6.84
CA LEU A 186 13.41 -10.40 -6.07
C LEU A 186 11.95 -10.48 -5.61
N THR A 187 11.01 -10.84 -6.50
CA THR A 187 9.59 -10.96 -6.14
C THR A 187 9.38 -11.98 -5.02
N ARG A 188 10.02 -13.15 -5.12
CA ARG A 188 9.96 -14.19 -4.09
C ARG A 188 10.53 -13.67 -2.76
N ARG A 189 11.70 -13.05 -2.76
CA ARG A 189 12.38 -12.54 -1.56
C ARG A 189 11.57 -11.43 -0.89
N TYR A 190 10.96 -10.52 -1.65
CA TYR A 190 10.08 -9.49 -1.11
C TYR A 190 8.83 -10.09 -0.48
N THR A 191 8.26 -11.11 -1.13
CA THR A 191 7.08 -11.82 -0.62
C THR A 191 7.37 -12.53 0.69
N GLU A 192 8.46 -13.29 0.76
CA GLU A 192 8.90 -13.99 1.98
C GLU A 192 9.13 -12.98 3.12
N TYR A 193 9.81 -11.87 2.83
CA TYR A 193 10.04 -10.81 3.81
C TYR A 193 8.74 -10.18 4.31
N ALA A 194 7.81 -9.88 3.41
CA ALA A 194 6.50 -9.33 3.73
C ALA A 194 5.68 -10.28 4.60
N VAL A 195 5.65 -11.57 4.29
CA VAL A 195 4.98 -12.62 5.06
C VAL A 195 5.57 -12.73 6.47
N ASP A 196 6.89 -12.73 6.60
CA ASP A 196 7.57 -12.76 7.89
C ASP A 196 7.34 -11.49 8.71
N TYR A 197 7.28 -10.33 8.05
CA TYR A 197 6.96 -9.06 8.68
C TYR A 197 5.53 -9.06 9.28
N ILE A 198 4.55 -9.56 8.54
CA ILE A 198 3.17 -9.73 9.00
C ILE A 198 3.13 -10.61 10.26
N LYS A 199 3.79 -11.79 10.22
CA LYS A 199 3.84 -12.72 11.36
C LYS A 199 4.46 -12.08 12.60
N LYS A 200 5.57 -11.35 12.44
CA LYS A 200 6.29 -10.69 13.54
C LYS A 200 5.48 -9.58 14.18
N ASN A 201 4.64 -8.88 13.43
CA ASN A 201 3.89 -7.73 13.90
C ASN A 201 2.40 -8.02 14.18
N LYS A 202 1.99 -9.30 14.24
CA LYS A 202 0.57 -9.69 14.39
C LYS A 202 -0.14 -9.17 15.66
N ASN A 203 0.63 -8.73 16.68
CA ASN A 203 0.11 -8.26 17.96
C ASN A 203 0.15 -6.72 18.11
N ARG A 204 0.43 -5.98 17.03
CA ARG A 204 0.43 -4.51 17.02
C ARG A 204 0.05 -3.99 15.64
N PRO A 205 -0.49 -2.78 15.51
CA PRO A 205 -0.81 -2.23 14.22
C PRO A 205 0.46 -2.06 13.38
N PHE A 206 0.35 -2.32 12.07
CA PHE A 206 1.46 -2.16 11.15
C PHE A 206 1.05 -1.57 9.80
N PHE A 207 2.01 -0.93 9.15
CA PHE A 207 1.96 -0.52 7.76
C PHE A 207 3.07 -1.21 6.98
N LEU A 208 2.69 -1.99 5.99
CA LEU A 208 3.59 -2.64 5.05
C LEU A 208 3.41 -2.03 3.65
N TYR A 209 4.45 -1.36 3.16
CA TYR A 209 4.56 -0.92 1.77
C TYR A 209 5.36 -1.95 0.99
N LEU A 210 4.65 -2.87 0.31
CA LEU A 210 5.23 -3.91 -0.57
C LEU A 210 5.30 -3.36 -1.99
N ALA A 211 6.44 -2.74 -2.30
CA ALA A 211 6.69 -2.05 -3.56
C ALA A 211 7.46 -2.95 -4.52
N HIS A 212 6.76 -3.80 -5.27
CA HIS A 212 7.40 -4.67 -6.24
C HIS A 212 8.19 -3.90 -7.29
N THR A 213 9.31 -4.46 -7.71
CA THR A 213 10.18 -3.92 -8.76
C THR A 213 9.61 -4.16 -10.15
N PHE A 214 8.74 -5.16 -10.28
CA PHE A 214 8.14 -5.62 -11.53
C PHE A 214 6.68 -5.17 -11.66
N PRO A 215 6.14 -5.19 -12.93
CA PRO A 215 6.70 -5.70 -14.19
C PRO A 215 7.57 -4.69 -14.98
N HIS A 216 8.31 -3.78 -14.33
CA HIS A 216 9.27 -2.91 -15.00
C HIS A 216 10.39 -3.72 -15.70
N THR A 217 10.82 -3.25 -16.88
CA THR A 217 11.92 -3.87 -17.62
C THR A 217 13.29 -3.50 -17.06
N PRO A 218 14.32 -4.42 -17.18
CA PRO A 218 14.27 -5.73 -17.79
C PRO A 218 13.44 -6.72 -16.96
N LEU A 219 12.65 -7.54 -17.66
CA LEU A 219 11.78 -8.52 -17.02
C LEU A 219 12.58 -9.70 -16.50
N HIS A 220 12.29 -10.10 -15.28
CA HIS A 220 12.80 -11.30 -14.64
C HIS A 220 11.70 -11.94 -13.81
N THR A 221 11.63 -13.24 -13.81
CA THR A 221 10.71 -14.02 -12.99
C THR A 221 11.44 -15.21 -12.39
N ASN A 222 10.91 -15.79 -11.32
CA ASN A 222 11.42 -17.03 -10.78
C ASN A 222 11.15 -18.19 -11.76
N GLU A 223 12.05 -19.16 -11.81
CA GLU A 223 11.95 -20.33 -12.70
C GLU A 223 10.60 -21.08 -12.59
N ARG A 224 9.94 -20.99 -11.43
CA ARG A 224 8.61 -21.60 -11.22
C ARG A 224 7.51 -20.98 -12.09
N PHE A 225 7.72 -19.78 -12.63
CA PHE A 225 6.74 -19.05 -13.43
C PHE A 225 7.14 -18.96 -14.90
N GLU A 226 8.37 -19.28 -15.27
CA GLU A 226 8.83 -19.22 -16.65
C GLU A 226 7.97 -20.09 -17.59
N GLY A 227 7.53 -19.48 -18.70
CA GLY A 227 6.79 -20.13 -19.77
C GLY A 227 5.36 -20.56 -19.40
N ARG A 228 4.79 -20.06 -18.31
CA ARG A 228 3.42 -20.40 -17.89
C ARG A 228 2.35 -19.58 -18.58
N SER A 229 2.63 -18.29 -18.76
CA SER A 229 1.62 -17.36 -19.28
C SER A 229 1.52 -17.40 -20.81
N ASN A 230 0.32 -17.35 -21.33
CA ASN A 230 0.08 -17.18 -22.75
C ASN A 230 0.56 -15.80 -23.27
N ARG A 231 0.89 -14.87 -22.37
CA ARG A 231 1.42 -13.52 -22.70
C ARG A 231 2.96 -13.51 -22.74
N GLY A 232 3.63 -14.66 -22.59
CA GLY A 232 5.09 -14.79 -22.53
C GLY A 232 5.65 -14.18 -21.24
N LEU A 233 6.93 -13.82 -21.26
CA LEU A 233 7.67 -13.40 -20.06
C LEU A 233 6.99 -12.26 -19.25
N TYR A 234 6.36 -11.29 -19.93
CA TYR A 234 5.60 -10.26 -19.23
C TYR A 234 4.45 -10.85 -18.40
N GLY A 235 3.72 -11.79 -19.00
CA GLY A 235 2.64 -12.49 -18.29
C GLY A 235 3.16 -13.38 -17.15
N ASP A 236 4.28 -14.08 -17.35
CA ASP A 236 4.91 -14.88 -16.30
C ASP A 236 5.25 -14.02 -15.07
N VAL A 237 5.79 -12.83 -15.30
CA VAL A 237 6.11 -11.84 -14.24
C VAL A 237 4.84 -11.35 -13.51
N VAL A 238 3.77 -11.05 -14.23
CA VAL A 238 2.50 -10.62 -13.62
C VAL A 238 1.84 -11.75 -12.83
N GLU A 239 1.93 -13.00 -13.32
CA GLU A 239 1.42 -14.18 -12.61
C GLU A 239 2.24 -14.49 -11.33
N GLU A 240 3.54 -14.18 -11.32
CA GLU A 240 4.36 -14.24 -10.09
C GLU A 240 3.94 -13.14 -9.09
N LEU A 241 3.63 -11.92 -9.55
CA LEU A 241 3.09 -10.87 -8.70
C LEU A 241 1.72 -11.25 -8.11
N ASP A 242 0.87 -11.89 -8.89
CA ASP A 242 -0.41 -12.44 -8.38
C ASP A 242 -0.20 -13.50 -7.30
N TRP A 243 0.78 -14.39 -7.49
CA TRP A 243 1.18 -15.35 -6.44
C TRP A 243 1.61 -14.63 -5.17
N SER A 244 2.41 -13.57 -5.28
CA SER A 244 2.85 -12.77 -4.13
C SER A 244 1.66 -12.17 -3.36
N VAL A 245 0.68 -11.63 -4.07
CA VAL A 245 -0.58 -11.16 -3.46
C VAL A 245 -1.27 -12.29 -2.71
N GLY A 246 -1.34 -13.49 -3.32
CA GLY A 246 -1.91 -14.69 -2.70
C GLY A 246 -1.24 -15.06 -1.38
N GLU A 247 0.10 -15.05 -1.33
CA GLU A 247 0.86 -15.37 -0.11
C GLU A 247 0.65 -14.32 1.00
N VAL A 248 0.57 -13.03 0.64
CA VAL A 248 0.25 -11.96 1.60
C VAL A 248 -1.15 -12.14 2.19
N LEU A 249 -2.17 -12.35 1.36
CA LEU A 249 -3.55 -12.57 1.82
C LEU A 249 -3.67 -13.83 2.69
N LYS A 250 -2.95 -14.89 2.32
CA LYS A 250 -2.87 -16.12 3.10
C LYS A 250 -2.23 -15.87 4.48
N ALA A 251 -1.12 -15.13 4.53
CA ALA A 251 -0.45 -14.81 5.79
C ALA A 251 -1.34 -13.99 6.72
N LEU A 252 -2.10 -13.03 6.19
CA LEU A 252 -3.08 -12.26 6.99
C LEU A 252 -4.16 -13.16 7.57
N LYS A 253 -4.72 -14.06 6.76
CA LYS A 253 -5.77 -15.00 7.19
C LYS A 253 -5.27 -15.99 8.25
N GLU A 254 -4.10 -16.60 8.04
CA GLU A 254 -3.49 -17.57 8.95
C GLU A 254 -3.11 -16.98 10.32
N ASN A 255 -2.87 -15.66 10.36
CA ASN A 255 -2.57 -14.94 11.60
C ASN A 255 -3.78 -14.22 12.23
N GLY A 256 -5.01 -14.41 11.70
CA GLY A 256 -6.23 -13.81 12.23
C GLY A 256 -6.33 -12.30 12.03
N LEU A 257 -5.62 -11.75 11.02
CA LEU A 257 -5.52 -10.31 10.75
C LEU A 257 -6.40 -9.85 9.58
N ASP A 258 -7.02 -10.79 8.85
CA ASP A 258 -7.66 -10.53 7.57
C ASP A 258 -8.79 -9.48 7.65
N GLU A 259 -9.65 -9.57 8.68
CA GLU A 259 -10.78 -8.64 8.87
C GLU A 259 -10.36 -7.25 9.37
N ASN A 260 -9.17 -7.14 9.99
CA ASN A 260 -8.64 -5.87 10.50
C ASN A 260 -7.46 -5.34 9.68
N THR A 261 -7.35 -5.74 8.42
CA THR A 261 -6.29 -5.25 7.51
C THR A 261 -6.90 -4.70 6.23
N LEU A 262 -6.63 -3.43 5.93
CA LEU A 262 -6.89 -2.87 4.61
C LEU A 262 -5.74 -3.24 3.68
N VAL A 263 -6.02 -4.07 2.69
CA VAL A 263 -5.09 -4.42 1.62
C VAL A 263 -5.45 -3.63 0.37
N ILE A 264 -4.48 -2.88 -0.16
CA ILE A 264 -4.58 -2.13 -1.42
C ILE A 264 -3.59 -2.72 -2.40
N PHE A 265 -4.06 -3.02 -3.61
CA PHE A 265 -3.24 -3.38 -4.76
C PHE A 265 -3.38 -2.29 -5.83
N THR A 266 -2.25 -1.76 -6.35
CA THR A 266 -2.23 -0.78 -7.44
C THR A 266 -0.84 -0.67 -8.09
N SER A 267 -0.64 0.28 -9.02
CA SER A 267 0.62 0.53 -9.73
C SER A 267 1.07 1.98 -9.58
N ASP A 268 2.36 2.24 -9.83
CA ASP A 268 2.92 3.59 -9.77
C ASP A 268 2.64 4.43 -11.02
N ASN A 269 2.47 3.80 -12.16
CA ASN A 269 2.05 4.42 -13.43
C ASN A 269 1.54 3.35 -14.39
N GLY A 270 1.01 3.78 -15.51
CA GLY A 270 0.57 2.88 -16.57
C GLY A 270 1.72 2.16 -17.29
N PRO A 271 1.41 1.26 -18.23
CA PRO A 271 2.37 0.35 -18.84
C PRO A 271 3.37 1.07 -19.76
N TRP A 272 4.59 0.54 -19.85
CA TRP A 272 5.61 1.07 -20.74
C TRP A 272 5.49 0.52 -22.16
N LEU A 273 4.54 1.06 -22.93
CA LEU A 273 4.12 0.52 -24.24
C LEU A 273 5.24 0.43 -25.27
N VAL A 274 6.26 1.31 -25.21
CA VAL A 274 7.40 1.29 -26.14
C VAL A 274 8.25 0.02 -26.01
N GLN A 275 8.12 -0.70 -24.89
CA GLN A 275 8.77 -2.01 -24.67
C GLN A 275 8.07 -3.15 -25.41
N ARG A 276 6.98 -2.88 -26.14
CA ARG A 276 6.25 -3.85 -26.97
C ARG A 276 5.83 -5.11 -26.18
N LEU A 277 6.40 -6.28 -26.53
CA LEU A 277 6.09 -7.55 -25.84
C LEU A 277 6.51 -7.58 -24.38
N ASN A 278 7.51 -6.79 -24.01
CA ASN A 278 7.99 -6.64 -22.63
C ASN A 278 7.26 -5.53 -21.85
N GLY A 279 6.35 -4.81 -22.48
CA GLY A 279 5.47 -3.84 -21.84
C GLY A 279 4.07 -4.41 -21.59
N GLY A 280 3.34 -3.79 -20.68
CA GLY A 280 1.98 -4.14 -20.34
C GLY A 280 0.92 -3.63 -21.33
N SER A 281 -0.31 -3.63 -20.88
CA SER A 281 -1.48 -3.20 -21.63
C SER A 281 -2.25 -2.11 -20.88
N ALA A 282 -2.48 -0.98 -21.54
CA ALA A 282 -3.39 0.05 -21.03
C ALA A 282 -4.88 -0.32 -21.25
N GLY A 283 -5.19 -1.48 -21.85
CA GLY A 283 -6.55 -1.85 -22.22
C GLY A 283 -7.15 -0.88 -23.22
N ALA A 284 -8.35 -0.36 -22.94
CA ALA A 284 -9.01 0.62 -23.78
C ALA A 284 -8.51 2.06 -23.59
N LEU A 285 -7.54 2.30 -22.69
CA LEU A 285 -7.03 3.64 -22.42
C LEU A 285 -5.97 4.06 -23.43
N ARG A 286 -5.92 5.37 -23.71
CA ARG A 286 -4.95 5.93 -24.64
C ARG A 286 -3.57 6.03 -24.03
N GLN A 287 -2.52 5.58 -24.77
CA GLN A 287 -1.10 5.70 -24.40
C GLN A 287 -0.73 4.95 -23.10
N GLY A 288 0.39 5.29 -22.49
CA GLY A 288 0.94 4.65 -21.29
C GLY A 288 1.97 5.54 -20.59
N LYS A 289 2.93 4.91 -19.91
CA LYS A 289 4.03 5.54 -19.17
C LYS A 289 4.64 6.74 -19.92
N SER A 290 5.05 7.76 -19.20
CA SER A 290 5.65 9.00 -19.69
C SER A 290 4.72 9.86 -20.53
N THR A 291 3.40 9.65 -20.45
CA THR A 291 2.41 10.47 -21.14
C THR A 291 1.35 11.01 -20.20
N CYS A 292 0.73 12.14 -20.56
CA CYS A 292 -0.38 12.73 -19.81
C CYS A 292 -1.77 12.13 -20.14
N TRP A 293 -1.82 11.09 -20.95
CA TRP A 293 -3.06 10.42 -21.32
C TRP A 293 -3.51 9.41 -20.27
N GLU A 294 -4.78 9.02 -20.36
CA GLU A 294 -5.41 8.10 -19.43
C GLU A 294 -4.57 6.85 -19.16
N GLY A 295 -4.01 6.22 -20.20
CA GLY A 295 -3.20 5.01 -20.04
C GLY A 295 -1.89 5.21 -19.28
N GLY A 296 -1.39 6.46 -19.14
CA GLY A 296 -0.20 6.77 -18.34
C GLY A 296 -0.52 7.02 -16.86
N LEU A 297 -1.71 7.57 -16.58
CA LEU A 297 -2.08 8.07 -15.25
C LEU A 297 -3.13 7.22 -14.54
N ARG A 298 -4.00 6.53 -15.29
CA ARG A 298 -5.06 5.68 -14.75
C ARG A 298 -4.58 4.24 -14.66
N VAL A 299 -4.56 3.71 -13.45
CA VAL A 299 -3.99 2.40 -13.12
C VAL A 299 -5.03 1.46 -12.51
N PRO A 300 -4.82 0.13 -12.53
CA PRO A 300 -5.69 -0.77 -11.81
C PRO A 300 -5.58 -0.52 -10.29
N ALA A 301 -6.69 -0.58 -9.57
CA ALA A 301 -6.70 -0.50 -8.11
C ALA A 301 -7.80 -1.35 -7.52
N VAL A 302 -7.43 -2.13 -6.50
CA VAL A 302 -8.33 -3.00 -5.75
C VAL A 302 -8.07 -2.80 -4.26
N PHE A 303 -9.14 -2.51 -3.50
CA PHE A 303 -9.11 -2.35 -2.05
C PHE A 303 -9.92 -3.47 -1.40
N ARG A 304 -9.34 -4.15 -0.43
CA ARG A 304 -10.01 -5.24 0.28
C ARG A 304 -9.83 -5.11 1.79
N MET A 305 -10.93 -5.14 2.50
CA MET A 305 -10.99 -5.25 3.98
C MET A 305 -12.30 -5.97 4.34
N PRO A 306 -12.26 -7.29 4.56
CA PRO A 306 -13.47 -8.07 4.86
C PRO A 306 -14.27 -7.49 6.04
N GLY A 307 -15.59 -7.49 5.91
CA GLY A 307 -16.47 -6.94 6.94
C GLY A 307 -16.56 -5.40 6.99
N ARG A 308 -15.63 -4.67 6.34
CA ARG A 308 -15.67 -3.19 6.27
C ARG A 308 -15.86 -2.63 4.87
N ILE A 309 -15.35 -3.31 3.86
CA ILE A 309 -15.52 -2.94 2.45
C ILE A 309 -16.39 -4.01 1.79
N ALA A 310 -17.61 -3.62 1.40
CA ALA A 310 -18.49 -4.50 0.64
C ALA A 310 -17.99 -4.65 -0.81
N PRO A 311 -18.11 -5.85 -1.41
CA PRO A 311 -17.77 -6.05 -2.82
C PRO A 311 -18.53 -5.08 -3.73
N CYS A 312 -17.79 -4.29 -4.51
CA CYS A 312 -18.39 -3.34 -5.46
C CYS A 312 -17.40 -2.88 -6.53
N THR A 313 -17.93 -2.27 -7.58
CA THR A 313 -17.15 -1.50 -8.55
C THR A 313 -17.34 -0.01 -8.29
N GLN A 314 -16.28 0.67 -7.89
CA GLN A 314 -16.28 2.11 -7.63
C GLN A 314 -15.97 2.88 -8.92
N GLN A 315 -16.87 3.79 -9.29
CA GLN A 315 -16.75 4.62 -10.48
C GLN A 315 -16.34 6.07 -10.17
N GLY A 316 -16.34 6.46 -8.90
CA GLY A 316 -15.83 7.77 -8.46
C GLY A 316 -14.31 7.84 -8.65
N MET A 317 -13.83 9.04 -8.99
CA MET A 317 -12.40 9.30 -9.14
C MET A 317 -11.72 9.25 -7.77
N MET A 318 -10.58 8.57 -7.70
CA MET A 318 -9.67 8.53 -6.56
C MET A 318 -8.22 8.54 -7.06
N ALA A 319 -7.32 9.02 -6.25
CA ALA A 319 -5.89 9.06 -6.58
C ALA A 319 -5.02 8.43 -5.49
N THR A 320 -3.78 8.08 -5.83
CA THR A 320 -2.80 7.57 -4.85
C THR A 320 -2.56 8.56 -3.70
N MET A 321 -2.72 9.86 -3.94
CA MET A 321 -2.62 10.90 -2.91
C MET A 321 -3.69 10.81 -1.82
N ASP A 322 -4.86 10.21 -2.14
CA ASP A 322 -5.95 10.01 -1.17
C ASP A 322 -5.66 8.87 -0.18
N ILE A 323 -4.64 8.06 -0.43
CA ILE A 323 -4.25 6.95 0.47
C ILE A 323 -3.78 7.50 1.82
N LEU A 324 -2.94 8.56 1.83
CA LEU A 324 -2.45 9.16 3.06
C LEU A 324 -3.59 9.61 4.00
N PRO A 325 -4.52 10.49 3.58
CA PRO A 325 -5.63 10.90 4.45
C PRO A 325 -6.57 9.75 4.80
N THR A 326 -6.72 8.75 3.92
CA THR A 326 -7.53 7.55 4.20
C THR A 326 -6.92 6.74 5.35
N PHE A 327 -5.63 6.42 5.28
CA PHE A 327 -4.96 5.66 6.33
C PHE A 327 -4.97 6.39 7.66
N LEU A 328 -4.70 7.70 7.68
CA LEU A 328 -4.72 8.48 8.90
C LEU A 328 -6.11 8.58 9.53
N ASN A 329 -7.14 8.75 8.71
CA ASN A 329 -8.52 8.75 9.22
C ASN A 329 -8.87 7.40 9.85
N MET A 330 -8.49 6.28 9.21
CA MET A 330 -8.72 4.93 9.72
C MET A 330 -7.88 4.63 10.98
N ALA A 331 -6.67 5.19 11.08
CA ALA A 331 -5.80 5.10 12.25
C ALA A 331 -6.27 5.99 13.43
N GLY A 332 -7.29 6.83 13.23
CA GLY A 332 -7.82 7.73 14.25
C GLY A 332 -7.12 9.10 14.33
N ASP A 333 -6.17 9.37 13.45
CA ASP A 333 -5.50 10.67 13.38
C ASP A 333 -6.32 11.70 12.58
N ARG A 334 -7.26 12.36 13.27
CA ARG A 334 -8.09 13.40 12.67
C ARG A 334 -7.39 14.74 12.49
N LYS A 335 -6.22 14.94 13.11
CA LYS A 335 -5.50 16.23 13.04
C LYS A 335 -4.72 16.33 11.74
N SER A 336 -3.99 15.29 11.39
CA SER A 336 -3.13 15.25 10.19
C SER A 336 -3.91 15.06 8.88
N THR A 337 -5.20 14.69 8.93
CA THR A 337 -6.07 14.59 7.74
C THR A 337 -6.53 15.94 7.18
N ARG A 338 -6.18 17.05 7.82
CA ARG A 338 -6.54 18.43 7.40
C ARG A 338 -5.35 19.16 6.75
N LEU A 339 -4.44 18.42 6.11
CA LEU A 339 -3.29 18.99 5.38
C LEU A 339 -3.71 19.73 4.10
#